data_c8ac1db9c65eeedefee1c61cf019658a
#
_entry.id   c8ac1db9c65eeedefee1c61cf019658a
#
_cell.length_a   1.000
_cell.length_b   1.000
_cell.length_c   1.000
_cell.angle_alpha   90.00
_cell.angle_beta   90.00
_cell.angle_gamma   90.00
#
_symmetry.space_group_name_H-M   'P 1'
#
loop_
_entity.id
_entity.type
_entity.pdbx_description
1 polymer ?
#
loop_
_entity_poly.entity_id
_entity_poly.type
_entity_poly.pdbx_seq_one_letter_code
_entity_poly.pdbx_strand_id
1 'polypeptide(L)'
;MSKKSKVSKDKFVPHQSVPGPLRLEMAIADNSGTVNTDPLFIADRQAILNHVMAYSYLIDEGRWDDWFALFSEDVVFENSTPELGTVLIKGMDAFKDLVNSRYIIPGKNSKGVRRHTQGNVHVAEQTETTAKVRTYMLISSVPAADKLSILTSGTYNANLEKRNGKWTITRWYIEADAPLAPSPLPEGFSEEEFKWIPDPSIEMPGAGAVAVAVKGKVNLKNLPFSMGNLFQNAPVWNWNDIDVVIIDYLTDANSAAAMMPEQLSTFPIPELPGYAAVKAVWAHYRDSSFGPYNEFMPMIPCLFNGEMYLDVPMIYVDKDSAMAAGREIGGWPKKLAKIEFDRIGNEYRVSLERRGQRLASASMKIGGKLFSTPLPADKPVSLPYPYNMTLPLPPPTGKLQDDVALPSTSLKFFPGVGVGNEKASPTIARLVGSPWRMKGNFYSGSEGSISYHKPSDEDPFYKLPVLKVLGAMYFEGDMSLAFKEMRVLADLLKK
;
A
#
# COMPACT_ATOMS: atom_id res chain seq x y z
N MET A 1 1.95 15.98 47.46
CA MET A 1 1.26 17.15 46.89
C MET A 1 2.13 17.69 45.73
N SER A 2 1.82 17.28 44.51
CA SER A 2 2.52 17.72 43.30
C SER A 2 1.95 19.06 42.87
N LYS A 3 2.78 20.09 42.83
CA LYS A 3 2.43 21.40 42.27
C LYS A 3 2.32 21.24 40.75
N LYS A 4 1.10 21.13 40.23
CA LYS A 4 0.84 21.36 38.80
C LYS A 4 1.19 22.81 38.50
N SER A 5 2.24 23.04 37.74
CA SER A 5 2.55 24.34 37.16
C SER A 5 1.41 24.68 36.19
N LYS A 6 0.68 25.73 36.48
CA LYS A 6 -0.24 26.37 35.55
C LYS A 6 0.62 26.96 34.44
N VAL A 7 0.65 26.32 33.27
CA VAL A 7 1.15 26.95 32.06
C VAL A 7 0.19 28.10 31.77
N SER A 8 0.70 29.32 31.88
CA SER A 8 -0.02 30.54 31.57
C SER A 8 -0.47 30.50 30.12
N LYS A 9 -1.76 30.64 29.87
CA LYS A 9 -2.34 30.77 28.52
C LYS A 9 -1.85 32.03 27.78
N ASP A 10 -1.15 32.93 28.47
CA ASP A 10 -0.71 34.22 27.94
C ASP A 10 0.66 34.16 27.21
N LYS A 11 1.26 32.98 27.09
CA LYS A 11 2.57 32.82 26.40
C LYS A 11 2.50 32.57 24.91
N PHE A 12 1.30 32.44 24.35
CA PHE A 12 1.10 32.23 22.94
C PHE A 12 0.66 33.52 22.24
N VAL A 13 1.50 34.56 22.32
CA VAL A 13 1.31 35.76 21.50
C VAL A 13 2.23 35.62 20.30
N PRO A 14 1.69 35.58 19.06
CA PRO A 14 2.53 35.60 17.87
C PRO A 14 3.51 36.75 17.94
N HIS A 15 4.78 36.50 17.64
CA HIS A 15 5.80 37.52 17.68
C HIS A 15 5.43 38.70 16.79
N GLN A 16 5.17 39.84 17.38
CA GLN A 16 4.90 41.11 16.66
C GLN A 16 6.17 41.83 16.19
N SER A 17 7.36 41.29 16.48
CA SER A 17 8.63 41.96 16.25
C SER A 17 9.11 42.00 14.81
N VAL A 18 8.41 41.27 13.89
CA VAL A 18 8.83 41.20 12.50
C VAL A 18 7.97 42.10 11.63
N PRO A 19 8.56 43.06 10.95
CA PRO A 19 7.84 43.76 9.89
C PRO A 19 7.59 42.75 8.76
N GLY A 20 6.38 42.25 8.67
CA GLY A 20 6.04 41.34 7.60
C GLY A 20 4.99 40.29 7.90
N PRO A 21 4.55 39.99 9.17
CA PRO A 21 3.39 39.15 9.32
C PRO A 21 2.21 39.80 8.61
N LEU A 22 1.47 39.00 7.89
CA LEU A 22 0.24 39.42 7.30
C LEU A 22 -0.71 39.86 8.40
N ARG A 23 -1.12 41.11 8.36
CA ARG A 23 -2.27 41.54 9.16
C ARG A 23 -3.53 41.10 8.45
N LEU A 24 -4.56 40.80 9.22
CA LEU A 24 -5.85 40.39 8.66
C LEU A 24 -6.41 41.45 7.72
N GLU A 25 -6.23 42.73 8.04
CA GLU A 25 -6.67 43.87 7.24
C GLU A 25 -5.99 43.90 5.87
N MET A 26 -4.69 43.54 5.81
CA MET A 26 -3.95 43.47 4.56
C MET A 26 -4.37 42.28 3.71
N ALA A 27 -4.64 41.13 4.34
CA ALA A 27 -5.16 39.96 3.66
C ALA A 27 -6.53 40.23 3.04
N ILE A 28 -7.38 40.95 3.73
CA ILE A 28 -8.71 41.34 3.26
C ILE A 28 -8.61 42.42 2.18
N ALA A 29 -7.74 43.41 2.35
CA ALA A 29 -7.55 44.48 1.40
C ALA A 29 -7.02 43.97 0.04
N ASP A 30 -6.09 43.02 0.05
CA ASP A 30 -5.58 42.41 -1.18
C ASP A 30 -6.64 41.60 -1.93
N ASN A 31 -7.65 41.11 -1.24
CA ASN A 31 -8.74 40.36 -1.81
C ASN A 31 -9.99 41.24 -2.10
N SER A 32 -9.91 42.55 -1.89
CA SER A 32 -11.06 43.46 -2.01
C SER A 32 -11.52 43.78 -3.43
N GLY A 33 -11.16 42.96 -4.40
CA GLY A 33 -11.83 42.92 -5.70
C GLY A 33 -11.17 43.75 -6.80
N THR A 34 -10.05 44.40 -6.58
CA THR A 34 -9.31 45.04 -7.68
C THR A 34 -8.31 44.05 -8.25
N VAL A 35 -8.72 43.31 -9.29
CA VAL A 35 -7.84 42.40 -10.01
C VAL A 35 -6.87 43.24 -10.85
N ASN A 36 -5.58 43.18 -10.56
CA ASN A 36 -4.57 43.73 -11.43
C ASN A 36 -4.36 42.77 -12.63
N THR A 37 -4.74 43.21 -13.80
CA THR A 37 -4.66 42.42 -15.04
C THR A 37 -3.41 42.69 -15.86
N ASP A 38 -2.48 43.51 -15.34
CA ASP A 38 -1.20 43.74 -16.01
C ASP A 38 -0.42 42.42 -16.14
N PRO A 39 -0.05 42.00 -17.36
CA PRO A 39 0.69 40.77 -17.58
C PRO A 39 2.02 40.70 -16.85
N LEU A 40 2.74 41.85 -16.68
CA LEU A 40 3.99 41.88 -15.93
C LEU A 40 3.77 41.68 -14.45
N PHE A 41 2.73 42.27 -13.89
CA PHE A 41 2.35 42.09 -12.49
C PHE A 41 2.00 40.60 -12.20
N ILE A 42 1.25 39.96 -13.11
CA ILE A 42 0.88 38.54 -12.99
C ILE A 42 2.11 37.64 -13.14
N ALA A 43 2.98 37.92 -14.11
CA ALA A 43 4.22 37.17 -14.29
C ALA A 43 5.14 37.27 -13.07
N ASP A 44 5.25 38.46 -12.49
CA ASP A 44 6.03 38.69 -11.26
C ASP A 44 5.40 37.92 -10.08
N ARG A 45 4.07 37.91 -9.94
CA ARG A 45 3.39 37.11 -8.90
C ARG A 45 3.73 35.63 -9.02
N GLN A 46 3.70 35.09 -10.22
CA GLN A 46 4.07 33.69 -10.45
C GLN A 46 5.56 33.42 -10.12
N ALA A 47 6.43 34.35 -10.47
CA ALA A 47 7.86 34.26 -10.15
C ALA A 47 8.11 34.31 -8.63
N ILE A 48 7.42 35.19 -7.90
CA ILE A 48 7.48 35.30 -6.45
C ILE A 48 7.02 33.98 -5.79
N LEU A 49 5.89 33.44 -6.21
CA LEU A 49 5.36 32.17 -5.68
C LEU A 49 6.35 31.02 -5.90
N ASN A 50 6.86 30.86 -7.12
CA ASN A 50 7.83 29.82 -7.45
C ASN A 50 9.10 29.96 -6.62
N HIS A 51 9.59 31.20 -6.43
CA HIS A 51 10.79 31.50 -5.67
C HIS A 51 10.65 31.11 -4.20
N VAL A 52 9.53 31.47 -3.57
CA VAL A 52 9.25 31.11 -2.16
C VAL A 52 9.04 29.62 -2.00
N MET A 53 8.34 28.98 -2.92
CA MET A 53 8.07 27.53 -2.85
C MET A 53 9.34 26.69 -3.10
N ALA A 54 10.29 27.19 -3.89
CA ALA A 54 11.56 26.51 -4.12
C ALA A 54 12.37 26.29 -2.83
N TYR A 55 12.18 27.13 -1.81
CA TYR A 55 12.82 26.99 -0.50
C TYR A 55 12.72 25.57 0.07
N SER A 56 11.52 25.01 0.10
CA SER A 56 11.27 23.69 0.68
C SER A 56 11.94 22.56 -0.10
N TYR A 57 11.85 22.60 -1.42
CA TYR A 57 12.45 21.56 -2.26
C TYR A 57 13.98 21.58 -2.16
N LEU A 58 14.57 22.76 -2.25
CA LEU A 58 16.03 22.88 -2.26
C LEU A 58 16.66 22.47 -0.92
N ILE A 59 16.05 22.84 0.20
CA ILE A 59 16.52 22.42 1.53
C ILE A 59 16.34 20.91 1.75
N ASP A 60 15.21 20.34 1.29
CA ASP A 60 14.91 18.90 1.44
C ASP A 60 15.80 18.02 0.55
N GLU A 61 16.25 18.56 -0.58
CA GLU A 61 17.17 17.89 -1.51
C GLU A 61 18.65 18.12 -1.18
N GLY A 62 18.95 18.97 -0.18
CA GLY A 62 20.31 19.33 0.21
C GLY A 62 21.04 20.17 -0.85
N ARG A 63 20.31 20.87 -1.71
CA ARG A 63 20.84 21.74 -2.77
C ARG A 63 21.19 23.10 -2.20
N TRP A 64 22.20 23.14 -1.34
CA TRP A 64 22.50 24.28 -0.49
C TRP A 64 22.90 25.53 -1.27
N ASP A 65 23.67 25.42 -2.34
CA ASP A 65 24.06 26.58 -3.16
C ASP A 65 22.86 27.22 -3.86
N ASP A 66 22.00 26.38 -4.44
CA ASP A 66 20.76 26.86 -5.06
C ASP A 66 19.80 27.43 -4.00
N TRP A 67 19.80 26.85 -2.81
CA TRP A 67 18.98 27.33 -1.70
C TRP A 67 19.47 28.68 -1.20
N PHE A 68 20.80 28.89 -1.02
CA PHE A 68 21.37 30.19 -0.66
C PHE A 68 21.14 31.23 -1.76
N ALA A 69 21.13 30.81 -3.03
CA ALA A 69 20.87 31.73 -4.16
C ALA A 69 19.44 32.30 -4.18
N LEU A 70 18.53 31.77 -3.36
CA LEU A 70 17.21 32.38 -3.17
C LEU A 70 17.28 33.70 -2.39
N PHE A 71 18.33 33.91 -1.63
CA PHE A 71 18.46 35.03 -0.70
C PHE A 71 19.42 36.11 -1.21
N SER A 72 19.22 37.32 -0.74
CA SER A 72 20.16 38.45 -1.02
C SER A 72 21.39 38.37 -0.12
N GLU A 73 22.47 39.01 -0.53
CA GLU A 73 23.71 39.12 0.27
C GLU A 73 23.50 39.79 1.62
N ASP A 74 22.54 40.70 1.70
CA ASP A 74 22.16 41.43 2.92
C ASP A 74 20.98 40.80 3.66
N VAL A 75 20.71 39.50 3.43
CA VAL A 75 19.59 38.78 4.00
C VAL A 75 19.47 38.94 5.51
N VAL A 76 18.24 39.09 5.98
CA VAL A 76 17.89 39.00 7.40
C VAL A 76 17.14 37.69 7.61
N PHE A 77 17.76 36.73 8.30
CA PHE A 77 17.16 35.47 8.65
C PHE A 77 16.78 35.48 10.13
N GLU A 78 15.55 35.08 10.42
CA GLU A 78 15.01 35.08 11.78
C GLU A 78 14.21 33.80 12.03
N ASN A 79 14.50 33.19 13.14
CA ASN A 79 13.77 31.97 13.58
C ASN A 79 13.32 32.19 15.04
N SER A 80 12.05 32.10 15.26
CA SER A 80 11.43 32.27 16.57
C SER A 80 10.68 31.02 16.98
N THR A 81 10.92 30.59 18.21
CA THR A 81 10.16 29.52 18.85
C THR A 81 9.72 29.95 20.25
N PRO A 82 8.58 29.45 20.76
CA PRO A 82 8.06 29.84 22.08
C PRO A 82 9.05 29.64 23.23
N GLU A 83 9.88 28.60 23.17
CA GLU A 83 10.77 28.22 24.26
C GLU A 83 12.18 28.76 24.13
N LEU A 84 12.69 28.86 22.89
CA LEU A 84 14.08 29.22 22.61
C LEU A 84 14.25 30.72 22.29
N GLY A 85 13.13 31.46 22.17
CA GLY A 85 13.15 32.84 21.76
C GLY A 85 13.49 33.02 20.28
N THR A 86 14.03 34.18 19.94
CA THR A 86 14.31 34.56 18.55
C THR A 86 15.81 34.57 18.26
N VAL A 87 16.21 33.92 17.19
CA VAL A 87 17.55 34.00 16.59
C VAL A 87 17.48 34.92 15.38
N LEU A 88 18.21 35.97 15.38
CA LEU A 88 18.31 36.96 14.29
C LEU A 88 19.71 36.96 13.71
N ILE A 89 19.82 36.72 12.41
CA ILE A 89 21.08 36.71 11.66
C ILE A 89 20.99 37.73 10.52
N LYS A 90 22.06 38.48 10.28
CA LYS A 90 22.16 39.48 9.22
C LYS A 90 23.36 39.20 8.33
N GLY A 91 23.12 39.19 7.03
CA GLY A 91 24.12 38.98 6.01
C GLY A 91 24.36 37.50 5.66
N MET A 92 24.78 37.27 4.42
CA MET A 92 24.91 35.95 3.83
C MET A 92 25.96 35.08 4.56
N ASP A 93 27.11 35.64 4.91
CA ASP A 93 28.18 34.87 5.57
C ASP A 93 27.72 34.30 6.92
N ALA A 94 27.16 35.17 7.78
CA ALA A 94 26.63 34.73 9.07
C ALA A 94 25.46 33.77 8.91
N PHE A 95 24.67 33.92 7.85
CA PHE A 95 23.59 33.01 7.54
C PHE A 95 24.11 31.63 7.11
N LYS A 96 25.15 31.60 6.25
CA LYS A 96 25.82 30.34 5.87
C LYS A 96 26.43 29.63 7.07
N ASP A 97 27.08 30.35 7.97
CA ASP A 97 27.67 29.78 9.19
C ASP A 97 26.62 29.17 10.09
N LEU A 98 25.49 29.86 10.30
CA LEU A 98 24.37 29.29 11.06
C LEU A 98 23.84 28.01 10.42
N VAL A 99 23.58 28.02 9.13
CA VAL A 99 23.02 26.89 8.40
C VAL A 99 24.00 25.71 8.38
N ASN A 100 25.28 25.95 8.14
CA ASN A 100 26.33 24.95 8.20
C ASN A 100 26.37 24.28 9.58
N SER A 101 26.41 25.08 10.65
CA SER A 101 26.53 24.55 12.01
C SER A 101 25.29 23.83 12.51
N ARG A 102 24.10 24.28 12.14
CA ARG A 102 22.83 23.75 12.71
C ARG A 102 22.10 22.76 11.81
N TYR A 103 22.30 22.80 10.51
CA TYR A 103 21.55 21.98 9.56
C TYR A 103 22.43 21.10 8.69
N ILE A 104 23.49 21.63 8.08
CA ILE A 104 24.32 20.88 7.14
C ILE A 104 25.20 19.87 7.88
N ILE A 105 25.98 20.31 8.88
CA ILE A 105 26.87 19.42 9.63
C ILE A 105 26.08 18.36 10.43
N PRO A 106 25.07 18.73 11.24
CA PRO A 106 24.24 17.75 11.92
C PRO A 106 23.40 16.92 10.94
N GLY A 107 22.98 17.50 9.80
CA GLY A 107 22.22 16.83 8.76
C GLY A 107 22.98 15.69 8.10
N LYS A 108 24.31 15.76 8.02
CA LYS A 108 25.15 14.64 7.56
C LYS A 108 24.99 13.39 8.44
N ASN A 109 24.62 13.59 9.71
CA ASN A 109 24.40 12.51 10.67
C ASN A 109 22.92 12.34 11.05
N SER A 110 22.00 13.08 10.41
CA SER A 110 20.58 12.96 10.74
C SER A 110 19.98 11.73 10.08
N LYS A 111 19.15 11.05 10.84
CA LYS A 111 18.49 9.82 10.43
C LYS A 111 17.09 10.14 9.92
N GLY A 112 16.77 9.67 8.73
CA GLY A 112 15.46 9.84 8.13
C GLY A 112 15.32 11.03 7.17
N VAL A 113 14.26 11.01 6.42
CA VAL A 113 13.92 12.05 5.44
C VAL A 113 13.07 13.12 6.11
N ARG A 114 13.49 14.37 5.98
CA ARG A 114 12.66 15.53 6.37
C ARG A 114 11.91 16.07 5.16
N ARG A 115 10.76 16.66 5.41
CA ARG A 115 9.98 17.39 4.42
C ARG A 115 9.49 18.70 5.01
N HIS A 116 9.82 19.79 4.32
CA HIS A 116 9.31 21.12 4.61
C HIS A 116 8.11 21.37 3.69
N THR A 117 6.91 21.21 4.25
CA THR A 117 5.67 21.45 3.50
C THR A 117 5.24 22.90 3.68
N GLN A 118 5.08 23.62 2.58
CA GLN A 118 4.46 24.93 2.56
C GLN A 118 3.02 24.81 2.06
N GLY A 119 2.11 25.41 2.81
CA GLY A 119 0.69 25.43 2.46
C GLY A 119 0.10 26.84 2.56
N ASN A 120 -1.02 27.07 1.88
CA ASN A 120 -1.73 28.35 1.91
C ASN A 120 -0.80 29.55 1.62
N VAL A 121 0.01 29.45 0.55
CA VAL A 121 0.94 30.51 0.16
C VAL A 121 0.13 31.73 -0.27
N HIS A 122 0.34 32.85 0.43
CA HIS A 122 -0.35 34.11 0.18
C HIS A 122 0.64 35.25 -0.07
N VAL A 123 0.59 35.85 -1.26
CA VAL A 123 1.30 37.08 -1.58
C VAL A 123 0.46 38.25 -1.08
N ALA A 124 0.78 38.74 0.09
CA ALA A 124 0.01 39.77 0.78
C ALA A 124 0.16 41.14 0.16
N GLU A 125 1.38 41.46 -0.22
CA GLU A 125 1.72 42.74 -0.86
C GLU A 125 2.60 42.48 -2.08
N GLN A 126 2.37 43.20 -3.15
CA GLN A 126 3.22 43.19 -4.33
C GLN A 126 3.21 44.58 -4.97
N THR A 127 4.41 45.08 -5.24
CA THR A 127 4.64 46.23 -6.09
C THR A 127 5.49 45.79 -7.29
N GLU A 128 5.94 46.72 -8.11
CA GLU A 128 6.86 46.41 -9.22
C GLU A 128 8.22 45.85 -8.74
N THR A 129 8.63 46.19 -7.52
CA THR A 129 9.97 45.88 -7.01
C THR A 129 10.02 45.21 -5.66
N THR A 130 8.89 45.12 -4.95
CA THR A 130 8.84 44.53 -3.61
C THR A 130 7.66 43.57 -3.47
N ALA A 131 7.81 42.55 -2.61
CA ALA A 131 6.71 41.66 -2.25
C ALA A 131 6.82 41.18 -0.80
N LYS A 132 5.67 40.88 -0.19
CA LYS A 132 5.57 40.15 1.08
C LYS A 132 4.73 38.91 0.91
N VAL A 133 5.26 37.80 1.40
CA VAL A 133 4.62 36.48 1.28
C VAL A 133 4.52 35.84 2.65
N ARG A 134 3.41 35.18 2.90
CA ARG A 134 3.22 34.34 4.07
C ARG A 134 2.75 32.95 3.65
N THR A 135 3.22 31.92 4.36
CA THR A 135 2.80 30.53 4.14
C THR A 135 2.79 29.77 5.44
N TYR A 136 1.88 28.80 5.57
CA TYR A 136 2.00 27.83 6.64
C TYR A 136 3.15 26.88 6.38
N MET A 137 3.84 26.49 7.44
CA MET A 137 4.84 25.45 7.38
C MET A 137 4.43 24.25 8.22
N LEU A 138 4.77 23.06 7.72
CA LEU A 138 4.75 21.82 8.45
C LEU A 138 6.08 21.11 8.17
N ILE A 139 6.86 20.84 9.20
CA ILE A 139 8.07 20.04 9.06
C ILE A 139 7.78 18.64 9.58
N SER A 140 7.93 17.65 8.73
CA SER A 140 7.75 16.25 9.05
C SER A 140 9.04 15.47 8.86
N SER A 141 9.12 14.32 9.48
CA SER A 141 10.24 13.38 9.35
C SER A 141 9.72 11.96 9.25
N VAL A 142 10.39 11.16 8.43
CA VAL A 142 10.16 9.72 8.31
C VAL A 142 11.42 9.01 8.82
N PRO A 143 11.51 8.73 10.12
CA PRO A 143 12.68 8.06 10.71
C PRO A 143 12.77 6.57 10.32
N ALA A 144 11.63 5.95 9.95
CA ALA A 144 11.53 4.60 9.41
C ALA A 144 10.34 4.50 8.47
N ALA A 145 10.29 3.48 7.64
CA ALA A 145 9.33 3.34 6.55
C ALA A 145 7.84 3.36 6.97
N ASP A 146 7.55 3.05 8.22
CA ASP A 146 6.21 2.99 8.80
C ASP A 146 5.89 4.12 9.78
N LYS A 147 6.83 5.05 10.00
CA LYS A 147 6.69 6.10 11.01
C LYS A 147 6.80 7.48 10.38
N LEU A 148 5.71 8.21 10.36
CA LEU A 148 5.68 9.63 10.03
C LEU A 148 5.54 10.42 11.34
N SER A 149 6.45 11.36 11.59
CA SER A 149 6.43 12.25 12.74
C SER A 149 6.32 13.70 12.27
N ILE A 150 5.49 14.48 12.93
CA ILE A 150 5.47 15.93 12.78
C ILE A 150 6.51 16.49 13.75
N LEU A 151 7.48 17.24 13.24
CA LEU A 151 8.53 17.84 14.05
C LEU A 151 8.13 19.20 14.59
N THR A 152 7.53 20.03 13.77
CA THR A 152 6.98 21.34 14.14
C THR A 152 6.02 21.84 13.07
N SER A 153 5.18 22.80 13.43
CA SER A 153 4.36 23.60 12.54
C SER A 153 4.61 25.08 12.76
N GLY A 154 4.02 25.92 11.94
CA GLY A 154 4.15 27.39 12.09
C GLY A 154 3.95 28.14 10.79
N THR A 155 4.62 29.27 10.68
CA THR A 155 4.58 30.10 9.46
C THR A 155 5.97 30.49 8.96
N TYR A 156 6.11 30.59 7.64
CA TYR A 156 7.17 31.33 6.99
C TYR A 156 6.63 32.67 6.52
N ASN A 157 7.41 33.73 6.74
CA ASN A 157 7.12 35.06 6.27
C ASN A 157 8.35 35.57 5.49
N ALA A 158 8.14 35.98 4.26
CA ALA A 158 9.23 36.45 3.38
C ALA A 158 8.99 37.86 2.89
N ASN A 159 10.05 38.71 2.93
CA ASN A 159 10.11 39.93 2.16
C ASN A 159 11.01 39.67 0.96
N LEU A 160 10.55 40.07 -0.22
CA LEU A 160 11.32 39.96 -1.45
C LEU A 160 11.50 41.31 -2.10
N GLU A 161 12.60 41.46 -2.79
CA GLU A 161 12.92 42.60 -3.67
C GLU A 161 13.30 42.11 -5.06
N LYS A 162 12.93 42.88 -6.06
CA LYS A 162 13.35 42.64 -7.45
C LYS A 162 14.64 43.39 -7.71
N ARG A 163 15.77 42.69 -7.69
CA ARG A 163 17.12 43.23 -7.93
C ARG A 163 17.64 42.73 -9.26
N ASN A 164 18.03 43.64 -10.15
CA ASN A 164 18.50 43.29 -11.50
C ASN A 164 17.57 42.40 -12.29
N GLY A 165 16.26 42.65 -12.17
CA GLY A 165 15.21 41.88 -12.84
C GLY A 165 14.88 40.52 -12.24
N LYS A 166 15.50 40.12 -11.13
CA LYS A 166 15.26 38.84 -10.42
C LYS A 166 14.70 39.11 -9.03
N TRP A 167 13.69 38.34 -8.66
CA TRP A 167 13.20 38.35 -7.29
C TRP A 167 14.19 37.64 -6.37
N THR A 168 14.43 38.19 -5.19
CA THR A 168 15.32 37.63 -4.17
C THR A 168 14.75 37.90 -2.78
N ILE A 169 14.95 36.96 -1.86
CA ILE A 169 14.47 37.05 -0.48
C ILE A 169 15.46 37.93 0.32
N THR A 170 15.00 39.07 0.80
CA THR A 170 15.80 40.00 1.64
C THR A 170 15.55 39.73 3.13
N ARG A 171 14.42 39.15 3.48
CA ARG A 171 14.13 38.73 4.84
C ARG A 171 13.33 37.42 4.84
N TRP A 172 13.73 36.48 5.68
CA TRP A 172 13.01 35.26 5.94
C TRP A 172 12.79 35.11 7.43
N TYR A 173 11.53 35.01 7.83
CA TYR A 173 11.14 34.86 9.22
C TYR A 173 10.37 33.56 9.41
N ILE A 174 10.86 32.71 10.31
CA ILE A 174 10.24 31.48 10.74
C ILE A 174 9.61 31.71 12.10
N GLU A 175 8.32 31.50 12.19
CA GLU A 175 7.57 31.51 13.44
C GLU A 175 7.06 30.09 13.68
N ALA A 176 7.77 29.35 14.51
CA ALA A 176 7.44 27.97 14.82
C ALA A 176 6.52 27.90 16.04
N ASP A 177 5.49 27.05 15.95
CA ASP A 177 4.53 26.83 17.06
C ASP A 177 5.17 26.05 18.20
N ALA A 178 6.19 25.25 17.91
CA ALA A 178 6.95 24.48 18.90
C ALA A 178 8.43 24.35 18.47
N PRO A 179 9.35 24.08 19.40
CA PRO A 179 10.73 23.75 19.05
C PRO A 179 10.78 22.56 18.09
N LEU A 180 11.75 22.59 17.17
CA LEU A 180 11.97 21.49 16.26
C LEU A 180 12.39 20.25 17.03
N ALA A 181 11.49 19.29 17.14
CA ALA A 181 11.76 18.01 17.80
C ALA A 181 12.80 17.19 17.01
N PRO A 182 13.73 16.50 17.68
CA PRO A 182 14.55 15.51 17.00
C PRO A 182 13.69 14.39 16.43
N SER A 183 14.09 13.87 15.27
CA SER A 183 13.42 12.70 14.71
C SER A 183 13.58 11.51 15.65
N PRO A 184 12.46 10.87 16.08
CA PRO A 184 12.55 9.70 16.93
C PRO A 184 13.21 8.54 16.18
N LEU A 185 14.02 7.76 16.88
CA LEU A 185 14.50 6.48 16.35
C LEU A 185 13.34 5.46 16.36
N PRO A 186 13.33 4.52 15.42
CA PRO A 186 12.39 3.41 15.47
C PRO A 186 12.54 2.65 16.80
N GLU A 187 11.42 2.22 17.37
CA GLU A 187 11.41 1.46 18.60
C GLU A 187 12.18 0.13 18.42
N GLY A 188 13.12 -0.17 19.33
CA GLY A 188 13.95 -1.36 19.26
C GLY A 188 15.21 -1.25 18.39
N PHE A 189 15.48 -0.09 17.79
CA PHE A 189 16.70 0.14 17.02
C PHE A 189 17.68 1.01 17.80
N SER A 190 18.93 0.55 17.90
CA SER A 190 20.04 1.36 18.38
C SER A 190 20.56 2.29 17.28
N GLU A 191 21.29 3.33 17.65
CA GLU A 191 21.96 4.21 16.69
C GLU A 191 22.92 3.47 15.75
N GLU A 192 23.54 2.43 16.23
CA GLU A 192 24.51 1.62 15.48
C GLU A 192 23.83 0.71 14.45
N GLU A 193 22.62 0.24 14.73
CA GLU A 193 21.85 -0.63 13.83
C GLU A 193 21.11 0.17 12.76
N PHE A 194 20.79 1.43 13.04
CA PHE A 194 20.09 2.29 12.11
C PHE A 194 21.07 3.00 11.15
N LYS A 195 21.74 2.23 10.33
CA LYS A 195 22.62 2.75 9.26
C LYS A 195 21.83 3.19 8.03
N TRP A 196 20.95 4.16 8.21
CA TRP A 196 20.16 4.74 7.13
C TRP A 196 20.94 5.76 6.28
N ILE A 197 22.11 6.13 6.77
CA ILE A 197 22.97 7.12 6.15
C ILE A 197 24.09 6.38 5.44
N PRO A 198 24.43 6.78 4.22
CA PRO A 198 25.64 6.33 3.59
C PRO A 198 26.80 6.49 4.59
N ASP A 199 27.68 5.49 4.64
CA ASP A 199 28.91 5.53 5.40
C ASP A 199 29.48 6.95 5.39
N PRO A 200 29.74 7.58 6.56
CA PRO A 200 30.31 8.91 6.61
C PRO A 200 31.69 9.03 5.94
N SER A 201 32.32 7.90 5.57
CA SER A 201 33.47 7.87 4.68
C SER A 201 33.17 8.14 3.21
N ILE A 202 31.87 8.15 2.80
CA ILE A 202 31.48 8.58 1.46
C ILE A 202 31.44 10.10 1.50
N GLU A 203 32.49 10.72 0.99
CA GLU A 203 32.48 12.16 0.72
C GLU A 203 31.27 12.49 -0.17
N MET A 204 30.32 13.22 0.39
CA MET A 204 29.24 13.80 -0.44
C MET A 204 29.93 14.74 -1.45
N PRO A 205 29.62 14.63 -2.75
CA PRO A 205 30.20 15.53 -3.73
C PRO A 205 29.96 16.97 -3.30
N GLY A 206 31.03 17.75 -3.22
CA GLY A 206 30.95 19.18 -2.90
C GLY A 206 30.07 19.92 -3.90
N ALA A 207 29.64 21.12 -3.54
CA ALA A 207 28.96 22.03 -4.43
C ALA A 207 29.77 22.21 -5.72
N GLY A 208 29.15 21.97 -6.87
CA GLY A 208 29.83 21.98 -8.18
C GLY A 208 30.24 20.60 -8.71
N ALA A 209 30.04 19.54 -7.96
CA ALA A 209 30.19 18.18 -8.51
C ALA A 209 29.20 17.96 -9.67
N VAL A 210 29.73 17.62 -10.83
CA VAL A 210 28.89 17.29 -11.98
C VAL A 210 28.13 16.02 -11.63
N ALA A 211 26.80 16.09 -11.62
CA ALA A 211 25.96 14.92 -11.43
C ALA A 211 26.21 13.93 -12.58
N VAL A 212 26.90 12.84 -12.29
CA VAL A 212 27.12 11.77 -13.26
C VAL A 212 25.93 10.82 -13.18
N ALA A 213 25.20 10.70 -14.29
CA ALA A 213 24.13 9.73 -14.38
C ALA A 213 24.71 8.31 -14.27
N VAL A 214 24.33 7.58 -13.23
CA VAL A 214 24.76 6.20 -13.04
C VAL A 214 23.67 5.29 -13.58
N LYS A 215 24.05 4.41 -14.53
CA LYS A 215 23.12 3.45 -15.12
C LYS A 215 22.56 2.53 -14.04
N GLY A 216 21.24 2.36 -14.02
CA GLY A 216 20.58 1.39 -13.15
C GLY A 216 21.16 -0.02 -13.32
N LYS A 217 21.32 -0.73 -12.19
CA LYS A 217 21.93 -2.08 -12.16
C LYS A 217 20.90 -3.20 -12.08
N VAL A 218 19.60 -2.86 -11.83
CA VAL A 218 18.54 -3.86 -11.80
C VAL A 218 18.21 -4.32 -13.22
N ASN A 219 18.22 -5.60 -13.46
CA ASN A 219 17.89 -6.23 -14.74
C ASN A 219 16.98 -7.45 -14.50
N LEU A 220 16.62 -8.18 -15.56
CA LEU A 220 15.73 -9.35 -15.43
C LEU A 220 16.29 -10.47 -14.53
N LYS A 221 17.59 -10.48 -14.22
CA LYS A 221 18.20 -11.42 -13.28
C LYS A 221 18.18 -10.89 -11.84
N ASN A 222 18.05 -9.58 -11.68
CA ASN A 222 17.99 -8.89 -10.39
C ASN A 222 16.57 -8.32 -10.24
N LEU A 223 15.76 -8.97 -9.44
CA LEU A 223 14.40 -8.50 -9.19
C LEU A 223 14.41 -7.13 -8.49
N PRO A 224 13.43 -6.26 -8.77
CA PRO A 224 13.27 -5.02 -8.02
C PRO A 224 13.24 -5.28 -6.51
N PHE A 225 13.81 -4.39 -5.74
CA PHE A 225 13.91 -4.52 -4.29
C PHE A 225 12.55 -4.79 -3.61
N SER A 226 11.50 -4.13 -4.12
CA SER A 226 10.11 -4.34 -3.67
C SER A 226 9.56 -5.75 -3.93
N MET A 227 10.16 -6.50 -4.83
CA MET A 227 9.73 -7.86 -5.20
C MET A 227 10.65 -8.95 -4.64
N GLY A 228 11.78 -8.59 -4.04
CA GLY A 228 12.78 -9.55 -3.55
C GLY A 228 12.18 -10.59 -2.61
N ASN A 229 11.38 -10.16 -1.65
CA ASN A 229 10.75 -11.05 -0.66
C ASN A 229 9.72 -12.00 -1.28
N LEU A 230 9.06 -11.63 -2.37
CA LEU A 230 8.06 -12.48 -3.02
C LEU A 230 8.68 -13.70 -3.71
N PHE A 231 9.94 -13.58 -4.11
CA PHE A 231 10.66 -14.61 -4.88
C PHE A 231 11.75 -15.33 -4.06
N GLN A 232 12.18 -14.77 -2.94
CA GLN A 232 13.22 -15.39 -2.09
C GLN A 232 12.80 -16.76 -1.52
N ASN A 233 11.48 -16.98 -1.40
CA ASN A 233 10.90 -18.23 -0.91
C ASN A 233 10.46 -19.17 -2.05
N ALA A 234 10.79 -18.88 -3.30
CA ALA A 234 10.63 -19.83 -4.40
C ALA A 234 11.65 -21.00 -4.25
N PRO A 235 11.33 -22.22 -4.63
CA PRO A 235 10.34 -22.60 -5.64
C PRO A 235 9.03 -23.17 -5.11
N VAL A 236 8.80 -23.18 -3.79
CA VAL A 236 7.59 -23.74 -3.18
C VAL A 236 7.06 -22.77 -2.14
N TRP A 237 5.80 -22.43 -2.25
CA TRP A 237 5.10 -21.76 -1.17
C TRP A 237 4.46 -22.77 -0.24
N ASN A 238 4.61 -22.55 1.06
CA ASN A 238 4.07 -23.40 2.10
C ASN A 238 3.12 -22.61 3.00
N TRP A 239 2.08 -23.26 3.43
CA TRP A 239 1.16 -22.84 4.47
C TRP A 239 1.08 -23.97 5.48
N ASN A 240 1.52 -23.72 6.69
CA ASN A 240 1.54 -24.71 7.76
C ASN A 240 0.49 -24.37 8.81
N ASP A 241 -0.02 -25.37 9.48
CA ASP A 241 -1.01 -25.20 10.55
C ASP A 241 -2.18 -24.30 10.10
N ILE A 242 -2.94 -24.78 9.13
CA ILE A 242 -4.05 -24.03 8.52
C ILE A 242 -5.40 -24.61 8.91
N ASP A 243 -6.39 -23.72 9.02
CA ASP A 243 -7.81 -24.06 9.07
C ASP A 243 -8.49 -23.61 7.78
N VAL A 244 -9.28 -24.50 7.18
CA VAL A 244 -10.08 -24.16 6.00
C VAL A 244 -11.53 -24.53 6.22
N VAL A 245 -12.42 -23.55 6.12
CA VAL A 245 -13.87 -23.73 6.12
C VAL A 245 -14.37 -23.62 4.68
N ILE A 246 -15.12 -24.59 4.24
CA ILE A 246 -15.70 -24.66 2.90
C ILE A 246 -17.21 -24.78 3.03
N ILE A 247 -17.94 -23.86 2.40
CA ILE A 247 -19.39 -23.95 2.25
C ILE A 247 -19.70 -24.13 0.78
N ASP A 248 -20.31 -25.25 0.46
CA ASP A 248 -20.76 -25.57 -0.90
C ASP A 248 -22.19 -25.11 -1.11
N TYR A 249 -22.43 -24.40 -2.22
CA TYR A 249 -23.79 -23.96 -2.55
C TYR A 249 -24.07 -24.01 -4.06
N LEU A 250 -25.35 -24.05 -4.41
CA LEU A 250 -25.84 -23.92 -5.78
C LEU A 250 -25.99 -22.45 -6.15
N THR A 251 -25.61 -22.16 -7.39
CA THR A 251 -25.89 -20.91 -8.09
C THR A 251 -26.46 -21.22 -9.49
N ASP A 252 -26.92 -20.21 -10.20
CA ASP A 252 -27.32 -20.32 -11.60
C ASP A 252 -26.09 -20.59 -12.50
N ALA A 253 -26.17 -21.50 -13.44
CA ALA A 253 -25.03 -21.89 -14.28
C ALA A 253 -24.58 -20.78 -15.22
N ASN A 254 -25.49 -19.93 -15.74
CA ASN A 254 -25.12 -18.81 -16.57
C ASN A 254 -24.45 -17.71 -15.74
N SER A 255 -24.92 -17.52 -14.50
CA SER A 255 -24.28 -16.62 -13.54
C SER A 255 -22.86 -17.05 -13.23
N ALA A 256 -22.63 -18.33 -13.00
CA ALA A 256 -21.28 -18.88 -12.79
C ALA A 256 -20.42 -18.72 -14.05
N ALA A 257 -20.94 -19.09 -15.23
CA ALA A 257 -20.24 -18.96 -16.50
C ALA A 257 -19.84 -17.51 -16.80
N ALA A 258 -20.68 -16.53 -16.45
CA ALA A 258 -20.38 -15.12 -16.64
C ALA A 258 -19.21 -14.60 -15.76
N MET A 259 -18.79 -15.37 -14.77
CA MET A 259 -17.67 -15.03 -13.88
C MET A 259 -16.36 -15.74 -14.27
N MET A 260 -16.40 -16.64 -15.24
CA MET A 260 -15.25 -17.44 -15.67
C MET A 260 -14.72 -16.97 -17.04
N PRO A 261 -13.43 -17.21 -17.35
CA PRO A 261 -12.90 -17.09 -18.71
C PRO A 261 -13.67 -17.97 -19.72
N GLU A 262 -13.83 -17.49 -20.95
CA GLU A 262 -14.57 -18.18 -22.03
C GLU A 262 -13.98 -19.54 -22.42
N GLN A 263 -12.74 -19.82 -22.04
CA GLN A 263 -12.07 -21.12 -22.27
C GLN A 263 -12.55 -22.21 -21.31
N LEU A 264 -13.28 -21.83 -20.25
CA LEU A 264 -13.79 -22.73 -19.24
C LEU A 264 -15.29 -22.98 -19.43
N SER A 265 -15.77 -24.13 -19.01
CA SER A 265 -17.18 -24.41 -18.86
C SER A 265 -17.49 -24.85 -17.43
N THR A 266 -18.70 -24.59 -16.93
CA THR A 266 -19.11 -25.05 -15.61
C THR A 266 -19.07 -26.59 -15.55
N PHE A 267 -18.70 -27.11 -14.39
CA PHE A 267 -18.77 -28.54 -14.16
C PHE A 267 -20.25 -28.94 -14.11
N PRO A 268 -20.70 -29.95 -14.94
CA PRO A 268 -22.09 -30.29 -15.02
C PRO A 268 -22.57 -31.04 -13.77
N ILE A 269 -23.78 -30.75 -13.32
CA ILE A 269 -24.48 -31.48 -12.27
C ILE A 269 -25.68 -32.17 -12.94
N PRO A 270 -25.58 -33.46 -13.28
CA PRO A 270 -26.59 -34.13 -14.11
C PRO A 270 -28.01 -34.08 -13.53
N GLU A 271 -28.15 -34.14 -12.22
CA GLU A 271 -29.43 -34.11 -11.51
C GLU A 271 -30.04 -32.71 -11.42
N LEU A 272 -29.24 -31.67 -11.71
CA LEU A 272 -29.63 -30.26 -11.57
C LEU A 272 -29.19 -29.46 -12.80
N PRO A 273 -29.76 -29.73 -13.98
CA PRO A 273 -29.42 -29.00 -15.19
C PRO A 273 -29.78 -27.51 -15.02
N GLY A 274 -28.91 -26.64 -15.47
CA GLY A 274 -29.05 -25.16 -15.32
C GLY A 274 -28.47 -24.57 -14.03
N TYR A 275 -27.93 -25.43 -13.16
CA TYR A 275 -27.24 -24.98 -11.93
C TYR A 275 -25.75 -25.32 -11.98
N ALA A 276 -24.97 -24.59 -11.22
CA ALA A 276 -23.56 -24.83 -10.96
C ALA A 276 -23.28 -24.83 -9.46
N ALA A 277 -22.26 -25.56 -9.04
CA ALA A 277 -21.77 -25.51 -7.67
C ALA A 277 -20.77 -24.39 -7.51
N VAL A 278 -20.73 -23.79 -6.34
CA VAL A 278 -19.69 -22.84 -5.90
C VAL A 278 -19.21 -23.28 -4.53
N LYS A 279 -17.91 -23.20 -4.31
CA LYS A 279 -17.24 -23.42 -3.04
C LYS A 279 -16.82 -22.10 -2.45
N ALA A 280 -17.46 -21.66 -1.38
CA ALA A 280 -17.00 -20.51 -0.60
C ALA A 280 -15.92 -21.00 0.37
N VAL A 281 -14.66 -20.70 0.06
CA VAL A 281 -13.49 -21.17 0.81
C VAL A 281 -12.96 -20.04 1.68
N TRP A 282 -12.90 -20.29 2.98
CA TRP A 282 -12.33 -19.41 4.00
C TRP A 282 -11.13 -20.12 4.60
N ALA A 283 -9.98 -19.46 4.60
CA ALA A 283 -8.75 -20.05 5.13
C ALA A 283 -8.10 -19.12 6.16
N HIS A 284 -7.66 -19.73 7.24
CA HIS A 284 -6.83 -19.12 8.27
C HIS A 284 -5.47 -19.79 8.25
N TYR A 285 -4.46 -19.03 7.87
CA TYR A 285 -3.07 -19.47 7.80
C TYR A 285 -2.32 -18.95 9.00
N ARG A 286 -2.00 -19.80 10.00
CA ARG A 286 -1.23 -19.41 11.18
C ARG A 286 0.23 -19.20 10.86
N ASP A 287 0.74 -19.96 9.92
CA ASP A 287 2.11 -19.83 9.39
C ASP A 287 2.11 -20.03 7.88
N SER A 288 2.86 -19.21 7.16
CA SER A 288 3.05 -19.36 5.72
C SER A 288 4.35 -18.72 5.25
N SER A 289 4.70 -18.98 3.99
CA SER A 289 5.79 -18.27 3.30
C SER A 289 5.62 -16.73 3.29
N PHE A 290 4.44 -16.23 3.63
CA PHE A 290 4.11 -14.80 3.74
C PHE A 290 3.87 -14.33 5.18
N GLY A 291 4.08 -15.22 6.18
CA GLY A 291 3.63 -15.05 7.55
C GLY A 291 2.12 -15.32 7.73
N PRO A 292 1.53 -15.06 8.90
CA PRO A 292 0.11 -15.35 9.16
C PRO A 292 -0.81 -14.40 8.39
N TYR A 293 -1.93 -14.95 7.88
CA TYR A 293 -3.00 -14.16 7.23
C TYR A 293 -4.28 -14.99 7.03
N ASN A 294 -5.36 -14.30 6.67
CA ASN A 294 -6.63 -14.90 6.32
C ASN A 294 -6.95 -14.70 4.83
N GLU A 295 -7.71 -15.63 4.27
CA GLU A 295 -8.10 -15.60 2.86
C GLU A 295 -9.56 -16.03 2.68
N PHE A 296 -10.24 -15.40 1.74
CA PHE A 296 -11.56 -15.80 1.29
C PHE A 296 -11.64 -15.84 -0.23
N MET A 297 -12.20 -16.90 -0.79
CA MET A 297 -12.40 -17.03 -2.23
C MET A 297 -13.62 -17.91 -2.55
N PRO A 298 -14.53 -17.46 -3.43
CA PRO A 298 -15.43 -18.35 -4.11
C PRO A 298 -14.66 -19.07 -5.23
N MET A 299 -14.80 -20.38 -5.29
CA MET A 299 -14.24 -21.23 -6.35
C MET A 299 -15.37 -21.89 -7.13
N ILE A 300 -15.27 -21.87 -8.45
CA ILE A 300 -16.27 -22.48 -9.35
C ILE A 300 -15.68 -23.75 -9.96
N PRO A 301 -16.21 -24.95 -9.65
CA PRO A 301 -15.85 -26.16 -10.37
C PRO A 301 -16.12 -26.02 -11.86
N CYS A 302 -15.11 -26.29 -12.67
CA CYS A 302 -15.15 -26.08 -14.12
C CYS A 302 -14.35 -27.12 -14.89
N LEU A 303 -14.52 -27.14 -16.19
CA LEU A 303 -13.79 -28.00 -17.11
C LEU A 303 -12.94 -27.16 -18.07
N PHE A 304 -11.69 -27.58 -18.27
CA PHE A 304 -10.83 -27.16 -19.36
C PHE A 304 -10.34 -28.39 -20.13
N ASN A 305 -10.70 -28.50 -21.40
CA ASN A 305 -10.39 -29.66 -22.24
C ASN A 305 -10.78 -31.02 -21.62
N GLY A 306 -11.88 -31.05 -20.89
CA GLY A 306 -12.38 -32.25 -20.20
C GLY A 306 -11.74 -32.54 -18.84
N GLU A 307 -10.68 -31.81 -18.44
CA GLU A 307 -10.10 -31.90 -17.10
C GLU A 307 -10.80 -30.95 -16.11
N MET A 308 -11.01 -31.42 -14.89
CA MET A 308 -11.65 -30.63 -13.82
C MET A 308 -10.67 -29.68 -13.16
N TYR A 309 -11.13 -28.45 -12.97
CA TYR A 309 -10.44 -27.40 -12.23
C TYR A 309 -11.41 -26.66 -11.31
N LEU A 310 -10.86 -25.81 -10.45
CA LEU A 310 -11.59 -24.84 -9.64
C LEU A 310 -11.17 -23.44 -10.09
N ASP A 311 -12.02 -22.74 -10.81
CA ASP A 311 -11.75 -21.36 -11.19
C ASP A 311 -11.93 -20.42 -10.01
N VAL A 312 -11.05 -19.42 -9.89
CA VAL A 312 -11.04 -18.45 -8.80
C VAL A 312 -11.32 -17.05 -9.34
N PRO A 313 -12.61 -16.69 -9.52
CA PRO A 313 -12.98 -15.40 -10.11
C PRO A 313 -12.72 -14.20 -9.18
N MET A 314 -12.70 -14.43 -7.89
CA MET A 314 -12.48 -13.42 -6.84
C MET A 314 -11.71 -14.03 -5.68
N ILE A 315 -10.83 -13.25 -5.06
CA ILE A 315 -10.09 -13.68 -3.87
C ILE A 315 -9.73 -12.46 -3.00
N TYR A 316 -9.80 -12.63 -1.70
CA TYR A 316 -9.55 -11.59 -0.72
C TYR A 316 -8.57 -12.09 0.32
N VAL A 317 -7.66 -11.22 0.73
CA VAL A 317 -6.65 -11.48 1.76
C VAL A 317 -6.52 -10.27 2.68
N ASP A 318 -6.07 -10.47 3.89
CA ASP A 318 -5.79 -9.39 4.84
C ASP A 318 -4.29 -9.02 4.91
N LYS A 319 -3.48 -9.54 3.96
CA LYS A 319 -2.04 -9.30 3.88
C LYS A 319 -1.59 -8.87 2.48
N ASP A 320 -0.85 -7.77 2.42
CA ASP A 320 -0.36 -7.14 1.19
C ASP A 320 0.62 -8.01 0.40
N SER A 321 1.59 -8.64 1.10
CA SER A 321 2.58 -9.54 0.47
C SER A 321 1.92 -10.76 -0.17
N ALA A 322 0.90 -11.35 0.49
CA ALA A 322 0.11 -12.45 -0.06
C ALA A 322 -0.74 -12.00 -1.26
N MET A 323 -1.23 -10.74 -1.23
CA MET A 323 -1.94 -10.14 -2.36
C MET A 323 -0.99 -9.96 -3.56
N ALA A 324 0.14 -9.29 -3.37
CA ALA A 324 1.08 -9.00 -4.43
C ALA A 324 1.62 -10.28 -5.07
N ALA A 325 2.11 -11.24 -4.27
CA ALA A 325 2.60 -12.52 -4.76
C ALA A 325 1.55 -13.28 -5.57
N GLY A 326 0.32 -13.37 -5.06
CA GLY A 326 -0.77 -14.05 -5.73
C GLY A 326 -1.11 -13.44 -7.08
N ARG A 327 -1.19 -12.11 -7.16
CA ARG A 327 -1.50 -11.39 -8.40
C ARG A 327 -0.38 -11.50 -9.43
N GLU A 328 0.86 -11.25 -9.01
CA GLU A 328 1.98 -11.10 -9.92
C GLU A 328 2.52 -12.45 -10.40
N ILE A 329 2.48 -13.49 -9.57
CA ILE A 329 2.98 -14.82 -9.91
C ILE A 329 1.86 -15.72 -10.40
N GLY A 330 0.83 -15.93 -9.58
CA GLY A 330 -0.26 -16.86 -9.87
C GLY A 330 -1.33 -16.29 -10.81
N GLY A 331 -1.49 -14.97 -10.85
CA GLY A 331 -2.56 -14.32 -11.60
C GLY A 331 -3.90 -14.34 -10.89
N TRP A 332 -3.95 -14.70 -9.61
CA TRP A 332 -5.19 -14.66 -8.83
C TRP A 332 -5.64 -13.21 -8.60
N PRO A 333 -6.93 -12.89 -8.79
CA PRO A 333 -7.46 -11.53 -8.69
C PRO A 333 -7.62 -11.07 -7.23
N LYS A 334 -6.52 -11.10 -6.46
CA LYS A 334 -6.51 -10.80 -5.03
C LYS A 334 -6.76 -9.32 -4.74
N LYS A 335 -7.56 -9.07 -3.70
CA LYS A 335 -7.85 -7.75 -3.12
C LYS A 335 -7.60 -7.77 -1.61
N LEU A 336 -7.23 -6.62 -1.03
CA LEU A 336 -7.14 -6.48 0.42
C LEU A 336 -8.54 -6.31 1.03
N ALA A 337 -8.78 -7.01 2.14
CA ALA A 337 -10.00 -6.92 2.93
C ALA A 337 -9.69 -7.27 4.39
N LYS A 338 -10.56 -6.88 5.32
CA LYS A 338 -10.55 -7.40 6.69
C LYS A 338 -11.31 -8.72 6.70
N ILE A 339 -10.68 -9.76 7.23
CA ILE A 339 -11.28 -11.09 7.34
C ILE A 339 -11.20 -11.52 8.80
N GLU A 340 -12.36 -11.81 9.39
CA GLU A 340 -12.47 -12.37 10.73
C GLU A 340 -12.70 -13.86 10.63
N PHE A 341 -12.01 -14.63 11.47
CA PHE A 341 -12.06 -16.09 11.47
C PHE A 341 -12.11 -16.55 12.92
N ASP A 342 -13.33 -16.71 13.43
CA ASP A 342 -13.58 -17.04 14.83
C ASP A 342 -13.98 -18.50 15.00
N ARG A 343 -13.43 -19.15 16.03
CA ARG A 343 -13.80 -20.49 16.44
C ARG A 343 -14.35 -20.48 17.87
N ILE A 344 -15.57 -20.96 18.03
CA ILE A 344 -16.22 -21.10 19.34
C ILE A 344 -16.58 -22.57 19.52
N GLY A 345 -15.75 -23.33 20.24
CA GLY A 345 -15.91 -24.78 20.36
C GLY A 345 -15.70 -25.48 19.02
N ASN A 346 -16.77 -26.09 18.51
CA ASN A 346 -16.79 -26.75 17.20
C ASN A 346 -17.44 -25.89 16.10
N GLU A 347 -17.82 -24.65 16.39
CA GLU A 347 -18.45 -23.75 15.42
C GLU A 347 -17.42 -22.74 14.92
N TYR A 348 -17.35 -22.57 13.59
CA TYR A 348 -16.66 -21.50 12.92
C TYR A 348 -17.63 -20.41 12.48
N ARG A 349 -17.23 -19.16 12.71
CA ARG A 349 -17.88 -17.95 12.19
C ARG A 349 -16.85 -17.13 11.47
N VAL A 350 -17.14 -16.79 10.25
CA VAL A 350 -16.21 -16.06 9.37
C VAL A 350 -16.91 -14.87 8.74
N SER A 351 -16.18 -13.78 8.55
CA SER A 351 -16.71 -12.60 7.89
C SER A 351 -15.68 -11.89 7.03
N LEU A 352 -16.15 -11.25 5.98
CA LEU A 352 -15.38 -10.43 5.05
C LEU A 352 -15.91 -9.01 5.09
N GLU A 353 -15.05 -8.07 5.40
CA GLU A 353 -15.35 -6.64 5.39
C GLU A 353 -14.35 -5.89 4.51
N ARG A 354 -14.85 -4.97 3.70
CA ARG A 354 -14.01 -4.11 2.88
C ARG A 354 -14.56 -2.70 2.87
N ARG A 355 -13.69 -1.70 3.14
CA ARG A 355 -14.05 -0.28 3.21
C ARG A 355 -15.24 -0.01 4.16
N GLY A 356 -15.22 -0.65 5.35
CA GLY A 356 -16.26 -0.50 6.36
C GLY A 356 -17.60 -1.16 6.02
N GLN A 357 -17.64 -2.00 4.97
CA GLN A 357 -18.86 -2.71 4.57
C GLN A 357 -18.65 -4.22 4.66
N ARG A 358 -19.53 -4.90 5.38
CA ARG A 358 -19.58 -6.36 5.40
C ARG A 358 -20.08 -6.86 4.06
N LEU A 359 -19.25 -7.66 3.39
CA LEU A 359 -19.54 -8.19 2.05
C LEU A 359 -20.06 -9.61 2.09
N ALA A 360 -19.46 -10.45 2.96
CA ALA A 360 -19.83 -11.84 3.11
C ALA A 360 -19.72 -12.28 4.57
N SER A 361 -20.50 -13.28 4.96
CA SER A 361 -20.33 -14.00 6.21
C SER A 361 -20.77 -15.45 6.03
N ALA A 362 -20.16 -16.36 6.82
CA ALA A 362 -20.54 -17.76 6.83
C ALA A 362 -20.35 -18.35 8.22
N SER A 363 -21.01 -19.47 8.47
CA SER A 363 -20.79 -20.27 9.67
C SER A 363 -20.98 -21.75 9.37
N MET A 364 -20.32 -22.58 10.17
CA MET A 364 -20.55 -24.04 10.17
C MET A 364 -20.13 -24.64 11.49
N LYS A 365 -20.64 -25.83 11.79
CA LYS A 365 -20.14 -26.69 12.85
C LYS A 365 -19.31 -27.82 12.29
N ILE A 366 -18.18 -28.13 12.92
CA ILE A 366 -17.32 -29.26 12.57
C ILE A 366 -18.08 -30.54 12.95
N GLY A 367 -18.17 -31.44 12.00
CA GLY A 367 -18.80 -32.77 12.16
C GLY A 367 -17.76 -33.88 12.33
N GLY A 368 -18.11 -35.06 11.87
CA GLY A 368 -17.25 -36.23 11.94
C GLY A 368 -16.09 -36.16 10.95
N LYS A 369 -14.98 -36.81 11.31
CA LYS A 369 -13.82 -36.95 10.44
C LYS A 369 -14.18 -37.80 9.21
N LEU A 370 -13.87 -37.28 8.03
CA LEU A 370 -14.08 -37.99 6.76
C LEU A 370 -12.88 -38.86 6.42
N PHE A 371 -11.71 -38.26 6.36
CA PHE A 371 -10.44 -38.91 6.06
C PHE A 371 -9.22 -38.07 6.50
N SER A 372 -8.05 -38.68 6.41
CA SER A 372 -6.77 -38.01 6.57
C SER A 372 -5.84 -38.40 5.43
N THR A 373 -4.87 -37.56 5.14
CA THR A 373 -3.73 -37.96 4.29
C THR A 373 -2.60 -38.55 5.18
N PRO A 374 -1.78 -39.48 4.67
CA PRO A 374 -1.87 -40.11 3.35
C PRO A 374 -3.14 -40.96 3.19
N LEU A 375 -3.67 -40.93 1.98
CA LEU A 375 -4.83 -41.79 1.64
C LEU A 375 -4.39 -43.25 1.52
N PRO A 376 -5.07 -44.23 2.17
CA PRO A 376 -4.77 -45.64 1.97
C PRO A 376 -5.02 -46.04 0.51
N ALA A 377 -4.05 -46.72 -0.09
CA ALA A 377 -4.13 -47.13 -1.50
C ALA A 377 -5.29 -48.13 -1.77
N ASP A 378 -5.67 -48.86 -0.74
CA ASP A 378 -6.70 -49.92 -0.78
C ASP A 378 -8.10 -49.46 -0.29
N LYS A 379 -8.21 -48.23 0.19
CA LYS A 379 -9.47 -47.68 0.72
C LYS A 379 -9.81 -46.38 0.04
N PRO A 380 -10.51 -46.44 -1.08
CA PRO A 380 -10.99 -45.25 -1.75
C PRO A 380 -11.93 -44.45 -0.84
N VAL A 381 -11.77 -43.16 -0.80
CA VAL A 381 -12.66 -42.25 -0.05
C VAL A 381 -13.66 -41.65 -1.04
N SER A 382 -14.92 -41.99 -0.86
CA SER A 382 -16.00 -41.35 -1.61
C SER A 382 -16.36 -40.02 -0.97
N LEU A 383 -16.25 -38.96 -1.74
CA LEU A 383 -16.77 -37.66 -1.35
C LEU A 383 -18.26 -37.60 -1.74
N PRO A 384 -19.15 -37.24 -0.79
CA PRO A 384 -20.57 -37.13 -1.07
C PRO A 384 -20.86 -35.97 -2.03
N TYR A 385 -22.12 -35.91 -2.49
CA TYR A 385 -22.66 -34.76 -3.20
C TYR A 385 -22.22 -33.43 -2.53
N PRO A 386 -21.80 -32.38 -3.27
CA PRO A 386 -21.93 -32.28 -4.73
C PRO A 386 -20.75 -32.89 -5.52
N TYR A 387 -19.80 -33.50 -4.87
CA TYR A 387 -18.59 -33.98 -5.54
C TYR A 387 -18.81 -35.27 -6.30
N ASN A 388 -19.57 -36.19 -5.71
CA ASN A 388 -19.84 -37.55 -6.24
C ASN A 388 -18.58 -38.20 -6.84
N MET A 389 -17.42 -37.97 -6.19
CA MET A 389 -16.11 -38.41 -6.65
C MET A 389 -15.46 -39.32 -5.61
N THR A 390 -14.63 -40.22 -6.08
CA THR A 390 -13.86 -41.12 -5.24
C THR A 390 -12.38 -40.76 -5.28
N LEU A 391 -11.75 -40.65 -4.12
CA LEU A 391 -10.32 -40.45 -4.00
C LEU A 391 -9.61 -41.77 -3.70
N PRO A 392 -8.38 -42.04 -4.17
CA PRO A 392 -7.61 -41.17 -5.05
C PRO A 392 -8.20 -41.07 -6.45
N LEU A 393 -7.98 -39.93 -7.13
CA LEU A 393 -8.35 -39.80 -8.53
C LEU A 393 -7.52 -40.78 -9.38
N PRO A 394 -8.16 -41.51 -10.37
CA PRO A 394 -7.43 -42.45 -11.23
C PRO A 394 -6.31 -41.76 -12.02
N PRO A 395 -5.23 -42.51 -12.32
CA PRO A 395 -4.98 -43.89 -11.93
C PRO A 395 -4.29 -43.94 -10.54
N PRO A 396 -4.70 -44.88 -9.70
CA PRO A 396 -3.96 -45.19 -8.50
C PRO A 396 -2.58 -45.72 -8.90
N THR A 397 -1.54 -45.06 -8.55
CA THR A 397 -0.16 -45.44 -8.89
C THR A 397 0.37 -46.55 -7.98
N GLY A 398 -0.47 -47.14 -7.14
CA GLY A 398 -0.08 -48.15 -6.16
C GLY A 398 0.74 -47.60 -4.99
N LYS A 399 0.98 -46.29 -4.93
CA LYS A 399 1.64 -45.58 -3.83
C LYS A 399 0.61 -44.84 -3.00
N LEU A 400 0.87 -44.76 -1.69
CA LEU A 400 0.13 -43.85 -0.81
C LEU A 400 0.17 -42.43 -1.37
N GLN A 401 -0.97 -41.76 -1.45
CA GLN A 401 -1.02 -40.35 -1.77
C GLN A 401 -0.76 -39.57 -0.48
N ASP A 402 0.46 -39.00 -0.38
CA ASP A 402 0.86 -38.22 0.79
C ASP A 402 0.05 -36.93 0.95
N ASP A 403 -0.56 -36.48 -0.15
CA ASP A 403 -1.39 -35.29 -0.21
C ASP A 403 -2.59 -35.45 -1.16
N VAL A 404 -3.51 -34.51 -1.10
CA VAL A 404 -4.61 -34.34 -2.07
C VAL A 404 -4.30 -33.13 -2.93
N ALA A 405 -4.22 -33.33 -4.24
CA ALA A 405 -4.09 -32.26 -5.20
C ALA A 405 -5.44 -31.60 -5.48
N LEU A 406 -5.52 -30.28 -5.31
CA LEU A 406 -6.67 -29.47 -5.64
C LEU A 406 -6.29 -28.57 -6.85
N PRO A 407 -6.70 -28.91 -8.07
CA PRO A 407 -6.35 -28.15 -9.25
C PRO A 407 -7.17 -26.87 -9.32
N SER A 408 -6.55 -25.71 -9.20
CA SER A 408 -7.20 -24.41 -9.42
C SER A 408 -6.80 -23.79 -10.75
N THR A 409 -7.63 -22.88 -11.26
CA THR A 409 -7.29 -22.02 -12.39
C THR A 409 -7.44 -20.55 -12.03
N SER A 410 -6.73 -19.71 -12.75
CA SER A 410 -6.83 -18.26 -12.68
C SER A 410 -6.48 -17.61 -14.02
N LEU A 411 -7.10 -16.49 -14.32
CA LEU A 411 -6.73 -15.66 -15.47
C LEU A 411 -5.65 -14.67 -15.06
N LYS A 412 -4.40 -14.99 -15.40
CA LYS A 412 -3.29 -14.05 -15.25
C LYS A 412 -3.38 -12.98 -16.33
N PHE A 413 -3.78 -11.78 -15.93
CA PHE A 413 -4.00 -10.66 -16.84
C PHE A 413 -3.25 -9.43 -16.38
N PHE A 414 -2.36 -8.90 -17.24
CA PHE A 414 -1.69 -7.63 -17.03
C PHE A 414 -1.98 -6.73 -18.23
N PRO A 415 -2.70 -5.62 -18.02
CA PRO A 415 -2.93 -4.64 -19.08
C PRO A 415 -1.61 -3.98 -19.45
N GLY A 416 -1.44 -3.67 -20.72
CA GLY A 416 -0.34 -2.82 -21.19
C GLY A 416 -0.59 -1.36 -20.83
N VAL A 417 0.43 -0.53 -20.95
CA VAL A 417 0.31 0.92 -20.81
C VAL A 417 -0.06 1.51 -22.17
N GLY A 418 -1.24 2.11 -22.25
CA GLY A 418 -1.66 2.89 -23.43
C GLY A 418 -1.09 4.32 -23.36
N VAL A 419 -0.68 4.86 -24.48
CA VAL A 419 -0.24 6.26 -24.62
C VAL A 419 -1.31 7.05 -25.35
N GLY A 420 -1.76 8.15 -24.76
CA GLY A 420 -2.81 8.98 -25.35
C GLY A 420 -4.17 8.27 -25.40
N ASN A 421 -4.82 8.25 -26.57
CA ASN A 421 -6.14 7.65 -26.80
C ASN A 421 -6.08 6.17 -27.22
N GLU A 422 -4.90 5.55 -27.24
CA GLU A 422 -4.75 4.15 -27.59
C GLU A 422 -5.30 3.27 -26.48
N LYS A 423 -6.08 2.24 -26.85
CA LYS A 423 -6.47 1.20 -25.88
C LYS A 423 -5.23 0.40 -25.49
N ALA A 424 -4.97 0.34 -24.17
CA ALA A 424 -3.90 -0.50 -23.66
C ALA A 424 -4.17 -1.96 -24.01
N SER A 425 -3.36 -2.54 -24.90
CA SER A 425 -3.41 -3.96 -25.17
C SER A 425 -2.80 -4.73 -23.99
N PRO A 426 -3.33 -5.91 -23.62
CA PRO A 426 -2.74 -6.68 -22.53
C PRO A 426 -1.34 -7.16 -22.93
N THR A 427 -0.40 -7.12 -21.98
CA THR A 427 0.95 -7.66 -22.13
C THR A 427 1.03 -9.12 -21.73
N ILE A 428 0.15 -9.57 -20.84
CA ILE A 428 -0.02 -10.96 -20.45
C ILE A 428 -1.53 -11.23 -20.36
N ALA A 429 -1.98 -12.29 -21.00
CA ALA A 429 -3.32 -12.84 -20.83
C ALA A 429 -3.21 -14.38 -20.94
N ARG A 430 -3.13 -15.05 -19.79
CA ARG A 430 -2.90 -16.50 -19.72
C ARG A 430 -3.83 -17.16 -18.72
N LEU A 431 -4.44 -18.26 -19.11
CA LEU A 431 -5.09 -19.17 -18.17
C LEU A 431 -3.99 -20.00 -17.51
N VAL A 432 -3.89 -19.97 -16.19
CA VAL A 432 -2.86 -20.66 -15.42
C VAL A 432 -3.51 -21.72 -14.54
N GLY A 433 -2.99 -22.95 -14.64
CA GLY A 433 -3.35 -24.04 -13.74
C GLY A 433 -2.37 -24.15 -12.57
N SER A 434 -2.89 -24.25 -11.36
CA SER A 434 -2.11 -24.29 -10.12
C SER A 434 -2.60 -25.44 -9.24
N PRO A 435 -1.86 -26.54 -9.10
CA PRO A 435 -2.22 -27.66 -8.24
C PRO A 435 -1.79 -27.38 -6.80
N TRP A 436 -2.76 -27.13 -5.94
CA TRP A 436 -2.53 -27.00 -4.50
C TRP A 436 -2.46 -28.39 -3.88
N ARG A 437 -1.46 -28.62 -3.05
CA ARG A 437 -1.24 -29.87 -2.33
C ARG A 437 -1.64 -29.70 -0.88
N MET A 438 -2.63 -30.48 -0.43
CA MET A 438 -3.18 -30.44 0.92
C MET A 438 -2.84 -31.72 1.68
N LYS A 439 -2.27 -31.57 2.88
CA LYS A 439 -1.89 -32.67 3.76
C LYS A 439 -2.47 -32.44 5.15
N GLY A 440 -3.36 -33.32 5.61
CA GLY A 440 -4.01 -33.16 6.91
C GLY A 440 -5.29 -33.93 7.06
N ASN A 441 -6.21 -33.40 7.84
CA ASN A 441 -7.46 -33.99 8.22
C ASN A 441 -8.65 -33.29 7.58
N PHE A 442 -9.58 -34.07 7.05
CA PHE A 442 -10.81 -33.57 6.46
C PHE A 442 -12.01 -34.02 7.28
N TYR A 443 -12.91 -33.10 7.57
CA TYR A 443 -14.12 -33.33 8.39
C TYR A 443 -15.37 -32.89 7.62
N SER A 444 -16.47 -33.58 7.85
CA SER A 444 -17.76 -33.07 7.44
C SER A 444 -18.12 -31.81 8.22
N GLY A 445 -18.93 -30.96 7.63
CA GLY A 445 -19.57 -29.85 8.30
C GLY A 445 -21.06 -30.01 8.41
N SER A 446 -21.66 -29.44 9.43
CA SER A 446 -23.10 -29.33 9.60
C SER A 446 -23.48 -27.86 9.84
N GLU A 447 -24.79 -27.58 9.68
CA GLU A 447 -25.34 -26.22 9.87
C GLU A 447 -24.58 -25.13 9.06
N GLY A 448 -24.12 -25.52 7.87
CA GLY A 448 -23.42 -24.60 6.98
C GLY A 448 -24.34 -23.47 6.51
N SER A 449 -23.88 -22.24 6.64
CA SER A 449 -24.56 -21.05 6.13
C SER A 449 -23.59 -20.10 5.47
N ILE A 450 -24.06 -19.40 4.45
CA ILE A 450 -23.32 -18.31 3.79
C ILE A 450 -24.30 -17.24 3.35
N SER A 451 -23.89 -15.98 3.50
CA SER A 451 -24.64 -14.82 3.05
C SER A 451 -23.70 -13.79 2.41
N TYR A 452 -24.11 -13.27 1.27
CA TYR A 452 -23.54 -12.08 0.64
C TYR A 452 -24.44 -10.89 0.94
N HIS A 453 -23.87 -9.81 1.52
CA HIS A 453 -24.67 -8.78 2.15
C HIS A 453 -25.02 -7.60 1.25
N LYS A 454 -24.07 -7.07 0.51
CA LYS A 454 -24.30 -5.85 -0.28
C LYS A 454 -23.81 -6.01 -1.72
N PRO A 455 -24.68 -5.75 -2.71
CA PRO A 455 -24.24 -5.71 -4.10
C PRO A 455 -23.24 -4.59 -4.32
N SER A 456 -22.15 -4.89 -5.00
CA SER A 456 -21.13 -3.94 -5.42
C SER A 456 -20.49 -4.42 -6.71
N ASP A 457 -20.33 -3.56 -7.69
CA ASP A 457 -19.62 -3.91 -8.93
C ASP A 457 -18.11 -4.07 -8.70
N GLU A 458 -17.57 -3.45 -7.66
CA GLU A 458 -16.18 -3.68 -7.27
C GLU A 458 -15.97 -5.06 -6.63
N ASP A 459 -16.98 -5.58 -5.91
CA ASP A 459 -16.96 -6.83 -5.18
C ASP A 459 -18.23 -7.63 -5.51
N PRO A 460 -18.32 -8.21 -6.74
CA PRO A 460 -19.58 -8.62 -7.36
C PRO A 460 -20.07 -9.99 -6.90
N PHE A 461 -20.15 -10.24 -5.58
CA PHE A 461 -20.68 -11.49 -5.02
C PHE A 461 -22.13 -11.77 -5.43
N TYR A 462 -22.92 -10.72 -5.67
CA TYR A 462 -24.30 -10.85 -6.12
C TYR A 462 -24.44 -11.56 -7.48
N LYS A 463 -23.35 -11.62 -8.26
CA LYS A 463 -23.30 -12.37 -9.52
C LYS A 463 -23.19 -13.89 -9.32
N LEU A 464 -22.93 -14.33 -8.09
CA LEU A 464 -22.94 -15.74 -7.69
C LEU A 464 -23.98 -15.95 -6.58
N PRO A 465 -25.30 -15.78 -6.86
CA PRO A 465 -26.32 -15.87 -5.83
C PRO A 465 -26.33 -17.22 -5.14
N VAL A 466 -26.49 -17.22 -3.83
CA VAL A 466 -26.64 -18.44 -3.02
C VAL A 466 -28.09 -18.91 -3.13
N LEU A 467 -28.34 -19.89 -3.96
CA LEU A 467 -29.69 -20.44 -4.16
C LEU A 467 -30.01 -21.53 -3.14
N LYS A 468 -29.03 -22.37 -2.82
CA LYS A 468 -29.16 -23.44 -1.83
C LYS A 468 -27.79 -23.86 -1.33
N VAL A 469 -27.62 -23.92 -0.02
CA VAL A 469 -26.44 -24.54 0.59
C VAL A 469 -26.52 -26.05 0.40
N LEU A 470 -25.45 -26.66 -0.11
CA LEU A 470 -25.37 -28.11 -0.38
C LEU A 470 -24.71 -28.85 0.77
N GLY A 471 -23.73 -28.26 1.41
CA GLY A 471 -22.96 -28.84 2.49
C GLY A 471 -21.87 -27.95 2.98
N ALA A 472 -21.15 -28.44 3.97
CA ALA A 472 -19.98 -27.79 4.50
C ALA A 472 -18.88 -28.82 4.76
N MET A 473 -17.63 -28.36 4.73
CA MET A 473 -16.47 -29.17 5.02
C MET A 473 -15.43 -28.36 5.76
N TYR A 474 -14.68 -29.01 6.64
CA TYR A 474 -13.56 -28.41 7.34
C TYR A 474 -12.27 -29.18 7.07
N PHE A 475 -11.19 -28.49 6.88
CA PHE A 475 -9.86 -29.05 6.74
C PHE A 475 -8.91 -28.38 7.72
N GLU A 476 -8.05 -29.19 8.34
CA GLU A 476 -6.93 -28.74 9.14
C GLU A 476 -5.65 -29.47 8.71
N GLY A 477 -4.53 -28.75 8.60
CA GLY A 477 -3.27 -29.36 8.19
C GLY A 477 -2.33 -28.37 7.51
N ASP A 478 -1.65 -28.85 6.48
CA ASP A 478 -0.66 -28.09 5.72
C ASP A 478 -1.06 -28.03 4.23
N MET A 479 -0.64 -26.98 3.57
CA MET A 479 -0.83 -26.80 2.14
C MET A 479 0.47 -26.32 1.49
N SER A 480 0.71 -26.70 0.25
CA SER A 480 1.84 -26.23 -0.53
C SER A 480 1.48 -26.01 -2.00
N LEU A 481 2.26 -25.14 -2.65
CA LEU A 481 2.20 -24.89 -4.08
C LEU A 481 3.61 -24.79 -4.65
N ALA A 482 3.99 -25.78 -5.45
CA ALA A 482 5.28 -25.80 -6.14
C ALA A 482 5.17 -25.13 -7.51
N PHE A 483 6.02 -24.11 -7.77
CA PHE A 483 5.97 -23.36 -9.03
C PHE A 483 6.22 -24.21 -10.26
N LYS A 484 7.05 -25.26 -10.13
CA LYS A 484 7.31 -26.22 -11.24
C LYS A 484 6.06 -27.01 -11.65
N GLU A 485 5.03 -27.06 -10.82
CA GLU A 485 3.77 -27.72 -11.10
C GLU A 485 2.70 -26.77 -11.67
N MET A 486 2.93 -25.46 -11.59
CA MET A 486 2.08 -24.48 -12.27
C MET A 486 2.31 -24.54 -13.77
N ARG A 487 1.25 -24.46 -14.54
CA ARG A 487 1.33 -24.54 -16.00
C ARG A 487 0.44 -23.52 -16.68
N VAL A 488 0.85 -23.05 -17.83
CA VAL A 488 0.00 -22.23 -18.70
C VAL A 488 -0.93 -23.19 -19.45
N LEU A 489 -2.23 -23.11 -19.18
CA LEU A 489 -3.24 -23.90 -19.84
C LEU A 489 -3.58 -23.33 -21.23
N ALA A 490 -3.69 -22.00 -21.30
CA ALA A 490 -3.91 -21.26 -22.55
C ALA A 490 -3.19 -19.92 -22.51
N ASP A 491 -2.58 -19.52 -23.63
CA ASP A 491 -2.04 -18.18 -23.86
C ASP A 491 -2.98 -17.44 -24.79
N LEU A 492 -3.79 -16.52 -24.23
CA LEU A 492 -4.88 -15.86 -24.95
C LEU A 492 -4.41 -14.75 -25.90
N LEU A 493 -3.11 -14.43 -25.88
CA LEU A 493 -2.48 -13.50 -26.84
C LEU A 493 -1.92 -14.23 -28.08
N LYS A 494 -1.80 -15.54 -28.00
CA LYS A 494 -1.38 -16.37 -29.14
C LYS A 494 -2.62 -16.88 -29.86
N LYS A 495 -2.75 -16.49 -31.13
CA LYS A 495 -3.77 -17.03 -32.04
C LYS A 495 -3.40 -18.43 -32.50
#